data_ced2289ce8f7b51a9a9db225c1fa26a2
#
_entry.id   ced2289ce8f7b51a9a9db225c1fa26a2
#
_cell.length_a   1.000
_cell.length_b   1.000
_cell.length_c   1.000
_cell.angle_alpha   90.00
_cell.angle_beta   90.00
_cell.angle_gamma   90.00
#
_symmetry.space_group_name_H-M   'P 1'
#
loop_
_entity.id
_entity.type
_entity.pdbx_description
1 polymer ?
#
loop_
_entity_poly.entity_id
_entity_poly.type
_entity_poly.pdbx_seq_one_letter_code
_entity_poly.pdbx_strand_id
1 'polypeptide(L)'
;RGQVADGRREWYNVSRLFSRDEMVAQARLAYEMGWYFPAIRTISQAQYWDDLDVRFPMAHREHLVREAKNRDIHSSWVFAVTRQESAFMADAKSHVGAMGLMQLMPATAKETAKRFGIPLSSPQLAYRPEVNIQLGAAYLSQIYGQFNGNRVLASAAYNAGPGRVRQWLRGADHLSYDVWIENIPFDETRQYVQNVLSYSVIYG
;
A
#
# COMPACT_ATOMS: atom_id res chain seq x y z
N ARG A 1 18.10 -0.29 16.64
CA ARG A 1 16.65 -0.18 16.30
C ARG A 1 16.07 1.21 16.63
N GLY A 2 16.54 1.93 17.64
CA GLY A 2 16.13 3.32 17.95
C GLY A 2 16.60 4.34 16.93
N GLN A 3 17.72 4.10 16.30
CA GLN A 3 18.37 5.03 15.36
C GLN A 3 17.53 5.35 14.11
N VAL A 4 16.70 4.42 13.59
CA VAL A 4 15.88 4.68 12.40
C VAL A 4 14.75 5.67 12.71
N ALA A 5 14.09 5.52 13.86
CA ALA A 5 13.03 6.43 14.28
C ALA A 5 13.58 7.84 14.57
N ASP A 6 14.74 7.91 15.22
CA ASP A 6 15.44 9.17 15.49
C ASP A 6 15.92 9.82 14.20
N GLY A 7 16.50 9.04 13.28
CA GLY A 7 16.88 9.51 11.95
C GLY A 7 15.71 10.10 11.16
N ARG A 8 14.53 9.46 11.19
CA ARG A 8 13.31 10.02 10.56
C ARG A 8 12.87 11.32 11.22
N ARG A 9 12.97 11.41 12.55
CA ARG A 9 12.62 12.65 13.28
C ARG A 9 13.52 13.80 12.87
N GLU A 10 14.83 13.57 12.88
CA GLU A 10 15.81 14.59 12.45
C GLU A 10 15.63 14.97 10.98
N TRP A 11 15.38 14.00 10.11
CA TRP A 11 15.09 14.25 8.70
C TRP A 11 13.95 15.25 8.51
N TYR A 12 12.82 15.05 9.22
CA TYR A 12 11.66 15.93 9.09
C TYR A 12 11.84 17.26 9.82
N ASN A 13 12.63 17.31 10.88
CA ASN A 13 12.96 18.55 11.55
C ASN A 13 13.77 19.48 10.63
N VAL A 14 14.77 18.92 9.97
CA VAL A 14 15.62 19.67 9.01
C VAL A 14 14.79 20.08 7.77
N SER A 15 13.92 19.20 7.26
CA SER A 15 13.08 19.51 6.10
C SER A 15 12.23 20.77 6.28
N ARG A 16 11.85 21.12 7.50
CA ARG A 16 11.07 22.33 7.80
C ARG A 16 11.85 23.63 7.59
N LEU A 17 13.17 23.54 7.55
CA LEU A 17 14.07 24.68 7.35
C LEU A 17 14.45 24.87 5.88
N PHE A 18 14.10 23.93 5.03
CA PHE A 18 14.50 23.89 3.63
C PHE A 18 13.51 24.63 2.73
N SER A 19 14.05 25.28 1.72
CA SER A 19 13.30 25.76 0.55
C SER A 19 12.71 24.58 -0.22
N ARG A 20 11.81 24.84 -1.15
CA ARG A 20 11.23 23.82 -2.02
C ARG A 20 12.29 23.01 -2.77
N ASP A 21 13.27 23.68 -3.35
CA ASP A 21 14.31 23.02 -4.15
C ASP A 21 15.25 22.17 -3.28
N GLU A 22 15.57 22.62 -2.07
CA GLU A 22 16.32 21.85 -1.09
C GLU A 22 15.53 20.62 -0.62
N MET A 23 14.21 20.73 -0.42
CA MET A 23 13.37 19.57 -0.12
C MET A 23 13.32 18.56 -1.29
N VAL A 24 13.29 19.03 -2.53
CA VAL A 24 13.38 18.14 -3.72
C VAL A 24 14.72 17.41 -3.74
N ALA A 25 15.82 18.11 -3.53
CA ALA A 25 17.15 17.50 -3.45
C ALA A 25 17.25 16.49 -2.29
N GLN A 26 16.71 16.84 -1.12
CA GLN A 26 16.62 15.96 0.03
C GLN A 26 15.81 14.68 -0.28
N ALA A 27 14.67 14.80 -0.94
CA ALA A 27 13.83 13.66 -1.32
C ALA A 27 14.54 12.71 -2.29
N ARG A 28 15.28 13.25 -3.27
CA ARG A 28 16.10 12.46 -4.20
C ARG A 28 17.23 11.73 -3.48
N LEU A 29 17.89 12.39 -2.55
CA LEU A 29 18.92 11.75 -1.72
C LEU A 29 18.34 10.56 -0.93
N ALA A 30 17.17 10.71 -0.30
CA ALA A 30 16.51 9.62 0.38
C ALA A 30 16.17 8.46 -0.57
N TYR A 31 15.70 8.76 -1.78
CA TYR A 31 15.41 7.78 -2.81
C TYR A 31 16.67 6.99 -3.22
N GLU A 32 17.78 7.66 -3.49
CA GLU A 32 19.06 7.03 -3.82
C GLU A 32 19.59 6.14 -2.70
N MET A 33 19.33 6.50 -1.44
CA MET A 33 19.64 5.69 -0.25
C MET A 33 18.68 4.52 -0.03
N GLY A 34 17.67 4.33 -0.87
CA GLY A 34 16.62 3.32 -0.68
C GLY A 34 15.65 3.63 0.47
N TRP A 35 15.63 4.89 0.92
CA TRP A 35 14.79 5.33 2.03
C TRP A 35 13.46 5.89 1.50
N TYR A 36 12.66 5.01 0.93
CA TYR A 36 11.51 5.36 0.09
C TYR A 36 10.41 6.14 0.81
N PHE A 37 10.03 5.77 2.03
CA PHE A 37 8.99 6.50 2.77
C PHE A 37 9.38 7.97 3.03
N PRO A 38 10.57 8.31 3.55
CA PRO A 38 11.02 9.69 3.64
C PRO A 38 11.09 10.41 2.29
N ALA A 39 11.56 9.74 1.24
CA ALA A 39 11.63 10.31 -0.11
C ALA A 39 10.24 10.75 -0.59
N ILE A 40 9.29 9.84 -0.57
CA ILE A 40 7.90 10.08 -0.98
C ILE A 40 7.25 11.20 -0.16
N ARG A 41 7.43 11.18 1.16
CA ARG A 41 6.86 12.19 2.04
C ARG A 41 7.46 13.56 1.80
N THR A 42 8.80 13.64 1.67
CA THR A 42 9.50 14.92 1.48
C THR A 42 9.16 15.55 0.12
N ILE A 43 9.13 14.75 -0.97
CA ILE A 43 8.74 15.27 -2.29
C ILE A 43 7.30 15.75 -2.33
N SER A 44 6.40 15.09 -1.58
CA SER A 44 5.00 15.51 -1.44
C SER A 44 4.88 16.80 -0.63
N GLN A 45 5.68 16.99 0.42
CA GLN A 45 5.74 18.25 1.19
C GLN A 45 6.26 19.41 0.34
N ALA A 46 7.22 19.15 -0.55
CA ALA A 46 7.71 20.11 -1.53
C ALA A 46 6.68 20.46 -2.62
N GLN A 47 5.55 19.75 -2.68
CA GLN A 47 4.54 19.85 -3.75
C GLN A 47 5.17 19.75 -5.14
N TYR A 48 6.18 18.88 -5.29
CA TYR A 48 6.85 18.62 -6.55
C TYR A 48 6.33 17.31 -7.15
N TRP A 49 5.49 17.43 -8.18
CA TRP A 49 4.70 16.32 -8.70
C TRP A 49 5.31 15.62 -9.91
N ASP A 50 6.32 16.23 -10.54
CA ASP A 50 6.89 15.76 -11.81
C ASP A 50 7.91 14.62 -11.66
N ASP A 51 8.48 14.44 -10.45
CA ASP A 51 9.45 13.37 -10.17
C ASP A 51 8.73 12.05 -9.84
N LEU A 52 8.33 11.33 -10.88
CA LEU A 52 7.60 10.07 -10.73
C LEU A 52 8.44 8.97 -10.10
N ASP A 53 9.74 8.93 -10.34
CA ASP A 53 10.64 7.90 -9.78
C ASP A 53 10.66 7.99 -8.24
N VAL A 54 10.77 9.20 -7.69
CA VAL A 54 10.75 9.41 -6.24
C VAL A 54 9.36 9.18 -5.65
N ARG A 55 8.30 9.57 -6.36
CA ARG A 55 6.91 9.43 -5.88
C ARG A 55 6.38 8.00 -5.95
N PHE A 56 6.83 7.23 -6.94
CA PHE A 56 6.39 5.88 -7.24
C PHE A 56 7.58 4.92 -7.43
N PRO A 57 8.41 4.75 -6.39
CA PRO A 57 9.59 3.91 -6.48
C PRO A 57 9.25 2.45 -6.73
N MET A 58 10.09 1.75 -7.48
CA MET A 58 9.99 0.30 -7.73
C MET A 58 10.65 -0.52 -6.60
N ALA A 59 10.36 -0.14 -5.35
CA ALA A 59 10.90 -0.81 -4.16
C ALA A 59 10.43 -2.27 -4.08
N HIS A 60 11.29 -3.17 -3.63
CA HIS A 60 11.01 -4.61 -3.51
C HIS A 60 10.49 -5.28 -4.80
N ARG A 61 10.89 -4.76 -5.97
CA ARG A 61 10.37 -5.13 -7.30
C ARG A 61 10.32 -6.64 -7.52
N GLU A 62 11.41 -7.33 -7.25
CA GLU A 62 11.48 -8.78 -7.49
C GLU A 62 10.42 -9.55 -6.69
N HIS A 63 10.23 -9.20 -5.42
CA HIS A 63 9.25 -9.84 -4.56
C HIS A 63 7.81 -9.52 -5.00
N LEU A 64 7.50 -8.25 -5.28
CA LEU A 64 6.17 -7.82 -5.69
C LEU A 64 5.75 -8.42 -7.03
N VAL A 65 6.65 -8.44 -8.02
CA VAL A 65 6.39 -9.03 -9.34
C VAL A 65 6.21 -10.55 -9.24
N ARG A 66 7.10 -11.23 -8.49
CA ARG A 66 7.02 -12.67 -8.28
C ARG A 66 5.71 -13.08 -7.61
N GLU A 67 5.34 -12.42 -6.52
CA GLU A 67 4.12 -12.77 -5.80
C GLU A 67 2.85 -12.39 -6.58
N ALA A 68 2.85 -11.32 -7.34
CA ALA A 68 1.76 -11.00 -8.27
C ALA A 68 1.57 -12.11 -9.30
N LYS A 69 2.65 -12.57 -9.92
CA LYS A 69 2.63 -13.68 -10.88
C LYS A 69 2.15 -14.98 -10.25
N ASN A 70 2.64 -15.32 -9.04
CA ASN A 70 2.23 -16.53 -8.32
C ASN A 70 0.73 -16.55 -7.97
N ARG A 71 0.10 -15.38 -7.92
CA ARG A 71 -1.30 -15.19 -7.54
C ARG A 71 -2.22 -14.82 -8.71
N ASP A 72 -1.69 -14.80 -9.92
CA ASP A 72 -2.43 -14.42 -11.12
C ASP A 72 -3.13 -13.05 -11.00
N ILE A 73 -2.42 -12.08 -10.44
CA ILE A 73 -2.85 -10.68 -10.35
C ILE A 73 -1.81 -9.76 -10.95
N HIS A 74 -2.22 -8.59 -11.41
CA HIS A 74 -1.32 -7.65 -12.08
C HIS A 74 -0.35 -7.00 -11.07
N SER A 75 0.95 -6.99 -11.40
CA SER A 75 1.99 -6.45 -10.51
C SER A 75 1.79 -4.97 -10.21
N SER A 76 1.36 -4.16 -11.20
CA SER A 76 1.09 -2.73 -10.97
C SER A 76 0.04 -2.49 -9.89
N TRP A 77 -0.95 -3.38 -9.76
CA TRP A 77 -1.95 -3.29 -8.70
C TRP A 77 -1.37 -3.63 -7.32
N VAL A 78 -0.49 -4.65 -7.24
CA VAL A 78 0.20 -4.99 -5.98
C VAL A 78 1.12 -3.84 -5.53
N PHE A 79 1.86 -3.22 -6.47
CA PHE A 79 2.63 -2.00 -6.21
C PHE A 79 1.75 -0.86 -5.70
N ALA A 80 0.62 -0.60 -6.36
CA ALA A 80 -0.31 0.47 -6.00
C ALA A 80 -0.86 0.29 -4.57
N VAL A 81 -1.27 -0.92 -4.21
CA VAL A 81 -1.72 -1.25 -2.85
C VAL A 81 -0.58 -1.03 -1.86
N THR A 82 0.61 -1.55 -2.11
CA THR A 82 1.77 -1.37 -1.22
C THR A 82 2.13 0.11 -1.04
N ARG A 83 2.10 0.87 -2.13
CA ARG A 83 2.33 2.32 -2.13
C ARG A 83 1.30 3.06 -1.28
N GLN A 84 0.02 2.70 -1.40
CA GLN A 84 -1.08 3.31 -0.66
C GLN A 84 -1.03 2.94 0.83
N GLU A 85 -0.70 1.70 1.17
CA GLU A 85 -0.73 1.19 2.54
C GLU A 85 0.40 1.74 3.41
N SER A 86 1.61 1.80 2.89
CA SER A 86 2.78 2.15 3.72
C SER A 86 3.77 3.11 3.07
N ALA A 87 3.58 3.48 1.80
CA ALA A 87 4.61 4.14 1.02
C ALA A 87 5.97 3.42 1.12
N PHE A 88 5.93 2.09 1.08
CA PHE A 88 7.09 1.17 1.20
C PHE A 88 7.83 1.23 2.56
N MET A 89 7.16 1.62 3.63
CA MET A 89 7.73 1.56 4.99
C MET A 89 7.56 0.16 5.57
N ALA A 90 8.63 -0.64 5.55
CA ALA A 90 8.59 -2.05 5.97
C ALA A 90 8.25 -2.25 7.46
N ASP A 91 8.62 -1.30 8.31
CA ASP A 91 8.34 -1.30 9.74
C ASP A 91 7.05 -0.53 10.11
N ALA A 92 6.20 -0.24 9.11
CA ALA A 92 4.95 0.47 9.35
C ALA A 92 4.03 -0.31 10.30
N LYS A 93 3.48 0.41 11.29
CA LYS A 93 2.46 -0.09 12.20
C LYS A 93 1.40 0.97 12.37
N SER A 94 0.17 0.64 12.01
CA SER A 94 -0.95 1.55 12.23
C SER A 94 -1.35 1.58 13.73
N HIS A 95 -2.12 2.58 14.12
CA HIS A 95 -2.66 2.69 15.48
C HIS A 95 -3.63 1.54 15.84
N VAL A 96 -4.25 0.91 14.84
CA VAL A 96 -5.11 -0.28 15.01
C VAL A 96 -4.35 -1.60 14.89
N GLY A 97 -3.03 -1.55 14.65
CA GLY A 97 -2.15 -2.71 14.66
C GLY A 97 -1.92 -3.38 13.29
N ALA A 98 -2.29 -2.76 12.18
CA ALA A 98 -1.91 -3.23 10.85
C ALA A 98 -0.38 -3.17 10.66
N MET A 99 0.20 -4.15 9.95
CA MET A 99 1.64 -4.43 9.96
C MET A 99 2.25 -4.40 8.57
N GLY A 100 3.40 -3.73 8.46
CA GLY A 100 4.36 -3.85 7.35
C GLY A 100 3.93 -3.19 6.05
N LEU A 101 4.57 -3.58 4.97
CA LEU A 101 4.43 -2.96 3.64
C LEU A 101 3.00 -2.90 3.12
N MET A 102 2.24 -3.97 3.28
CA MET A 102 0.85 -4.10 2.80
C MET A 102 -0.19 -4.01 3.93
N GLN A 103 0.20 -3.52 5.12
CA GLN A 103 -0.66 -3.20 6.25
C GLN A 103 -1.68 -4.28 6.60
N LEU A 104 -1.20 -5.50 6.82
CA LEU A 104 -2.07 -6.61 7.21
C LEU A 104 -2.40 -6.58 8.70
N MET A 105 -3.68 -6.71 9.04
CA MET A 105 -4.08 -6.98 10.41
C MET A 105 -3.57 -8.35 10.88
N PRO A 106 -3.16 -8.50 12.15
CA PRO A 106 -2.62 -9.77 12.66
C PRO A 106 -3.52 -10.98 12.41
N ALA A 107 -4.82 -10.83 12.59
CA ALA A 107 -5.80 -11.89 12.32
C ALA A 107 -5.84 -12.27 10.84
N THR A 108 -5.85 -11.26 9.94
CA THR A 108 -5.82 -11.48 8.49
C THR A 108 -4.54 -12.16 8.05
N ALA A 109 -3.39 -11.73 8.58
CA ALA A 109 -2.10 -12.35 8.27
C ALA A 109 -2.07 -13.84 8.68
N LYS A 110 -2.57 -14.16 9.88
CA LYS A 110 -2.64 -15.54 10.40
C LYS A 110 -3.58 -16.43 9.57
N GLU A 111 -4.76 -15.92 9.24
CA GLU A 111 -5.75 -16.65 8.44
C GLU A 111 -5.23 -16.89 7.02
N THR A 112 -4.66 -15.87 6.39
CA THR A 112 -4.06 -15.97 5.06
C THR A 112 -2.89 -16.94 5.05
N ALA A 113 -2.00 -16.88 6.04
CA ALA A 113 -0.89 -17.80 6.20
C ALA A 113 -1.37 -19.26 6.25
N LYS A 114 -2.39 -19.55 7.08
CA LYS A 114 -3.00 -20.88 7.19
C LYS A 114 -3.63 -21.34 5.87
N ARG A 115 -4.38 -20.45 5.21
CA ARG A 115 -5.12 -20.76 3.99
C ARG A 115 -4.19 -21.09 2.81
N PHE A 116 -3.09 -20.38 2.69
CA PHE A 116 -2.17 -20.49 1.56
C PHE A 116 -0.89 -21.27 1.89
N GLY A 117 -0.79 -21.87 3.09
CA GLY A 117 0.38 -22.63 3.50
C GLY A 117 1.67 -21.80 3.63
N ILE A 118 1.53 -20.50 3.96
CA ILE A 118 2.67 -19.58 4.12
C ILE A 118 3.20 -19.70 5.54
N PRO A 119 4.50 -20.01 5.75
CA PRO A 119 5.06 -20.11 7.08
C PRO A 119 5.00 -18.80 7.86
N LEU A 120 4.29 -18.79 8.99
CA LEU A 120 4.19 -17.63 9.89
C LEU A 120 4.28 -18.11 11.34
N SER A 121 5.49 -18.40 11.80
CA SER A 121 5.74 -18.93 13.15
C SER A 121 5.60 -17.88 14.26
N SER A 122 5.67 -16.61 13.92
CA SER A 122 5.42 -15.50 14.86
C SER A 122 4.83 -14.27 14.14
N PRO A 123 4.03 -13.43 14.83
CA PRO A 123 3.49 -12.20 14.25
C PRO A 123 4.57 -11.24 13.75
N GLN A 124 5.77 -11.24 14.35
CA GLN A 124 6.89 -10.38 13.97
C GLN A 124 7.41 -10.67 12.57
N LEU A 125 7.26 -11.92 12.09
CA LEU A 125 7.64 -12.28 10.72
C LEU A 125 6.81 -11.53 9.66
N ALA A 126 5.60 -11.10 10.00
CA ALA A 126 4.77 -10.30 9.11
C ALA A 126 5.33 -8.88 8.85
N TYR A 127 6.39 -8.45 9.55
CA TYR A 127 7.12 -7.21 9.22
C TYR A 127 8.28 -7.43 8.24
N ARG A 128 8.67 -8.67 7.99
CA ARG A 128 9.69 -8.94 6.96
C ARG A 128 9.10 -8.67 5.59
N PRO A 129 9.77 -7.86 4.75
CA PRO A 129 9.25 -7.46 3.44
C PRO A 129 8.76 -8.63 2.59
N GLU A 130 9.58 -9.69 2.46
CA GLU A 130 9.25 -10.87 1.67
C GLU A 130 8.02 -11.62 2.18
N VAL A 131 7.87 -11.75 3.50
CA VAL A 131 6.72 -12.42 4.12
C VAL A 131 5.47 -11.58 4.03
N ASN A 132 5.60 -10.26 4.28
CA ASN A 132 4.48 -9.33 4.20
C ASN A 132 3.91 -9.23 2.78
N ILE A 133 4.78 -9.14 1.78
CA ILE A 133 4.39 -9.11 0.36
C ILE A 133 3.70 -10.43 -0.03
N GLN A 134 4.25 -11.58 0.39
CA GLN A 134 3.66 -12.88 0.10
C GLN A 134 2.25 -13.01 0.70
N LEU A 135 2.06 -12.61 1.95
CA LEU A 135 0.76 -12.60 2.63
C LEU A 135 -0.19 -11.58 2.01
N GLY A 136 0.28 -10.36 1.76
CA GLY A 136 -0.53 -9.29 1.20
C GLY A 136 -1.03 -9.58 -0.21
N ALA A 137 -0.17 -10.10 -1.09
CA ALA A 137 -0.55 -10.52 -2.43
C ALA A 137 -1.53 -11.71 -2.41
N ALA A 138 -1.33 -12.66 -1.50
CA ALA A 138 -2.25 -13.79 -1.33
C ALA A 138 -3.64 -13.33 -0.86
N TYR A 139 -3.71 -12.42 0.11
CA TYR A 139 -4.96 -11.84 0.59
C TYR A 139 -5.65 -11.00 -0.49
N LEU A 140 -4.90 -10.18 -1.23
CA LEU A 140 -5.42 -9.39 -2.33
C LEU A 140 -6.03 -10.27 -3.43
N SER A 141 -5.34 -11.33 -3.83
CA SER A 141 -5.83 -12.32 -4.80
C SER A 141 -7.10 -13.04 -4.30
N GLN A 142 -7.14 -13.41 -3.02
CA GLN A 142 -8.32 -14.02 -2.41
C GLN A 142 -9.53 -13.10 -2.51
N ILE A 143 -9.38 -11.83 -2.15
CA ILE A 143 -10.46 -10.84 -2.24
C ILE A 143 -10.85 -10.62 -3.71
N TYR A 144 -9.89 -10.53 -4.61
CA TYR A 144 -10.14 -10.39 -6.04
C TYR A 144 -11.04 -11.49 -6.58
N GLY A 145 -10.78 -12.75 -6.21
CA GLY A 145 -11.65 -13.87 -6.54
C GLY A 145 -13.05 -13.77 -5.91
N GLN A 146 -13.15 -13.27 -4.66
CA GLN A 146 -14.45 -13.08 -3.99
C GLN A 146 -15.36 -12.04 -4.66
N PHE A 147 -14.79 -11.13 -5.43
CA PHE A 147 -15.50 -10.10 -6.20
C PHE A 147 -15.41 -10.33 -7.72
N ASN A 148 -15.34 -11.59 -8.13
CA ASN A 148 -15.38 -12.02 -9.53
C ASN A 148 -14.36 -11.29 -10.45
N GLY A 149 -13.16 -11.05 -9.94
CA GLY A 149 -12.11 -10.37 -10.71
C GLY A 149 -12.31 -8.85 -10.85
N ASN A 150 -13.07 -8.23 -9.97
CA ASN A 150 -13.29 -6.79 -9.99
C ASN A 150 -12.29 -6.06 -9.09
N ARG A 151 -11.35 -5.31 -9.68
CA ARG A 151 -10.30 -4.58 -8.95
C ARG A 151 -10.84 -3.43 -8.11
N VAL A 152 -11.92 -2.77 -8.52
CA VAL A 152 -12.54 -1.67 -7.78
C VAL A 152 -13.06 -2.19 -6.45
N LEU A 153 -13.89 -3.23 -6.51
CA LEU A 153 -14.50 -3.85 -5.35
C LEU A 153 -13.47 -4.51 -4.44
N ALA A 154 -12.47 -5.17 -5.04
CA ALA A 154 -11.38 -5.80 -4.29
C ALA A 154 -10.50 -4.76 -3.59
N SER A 155 -10.20 -3.62 -4.20
CA SER A 155 -9.46 -2.52 -3.55
C SER A 155 -10.25 -1.94 -2.37
N ALA A 156 -11.54 -1.69 -2.54
CA ALA A 156 -12.42 -1.25 -1.46
C ALA A 156 -12.47 -2.28 -0.31
N ALA A 157 -12.55 -3.56 -0.65
CA ALA A 157 -12.61 -4.65 0.32
C ALA A 157 -11.27 -4.87 1.05
N TYR A 158 -10.14 -4.59 0.42
CA TYR A 158 -8.84 -4.63 1.07
C TYR A 158 -8.77 -3.63 2.22
N ASN A 159 -9.24 -2.40 2.01
CA ASN A 159 -9.25 -1.33 3.01
C ASN A 159 -10.38 -1.49 4.05
N ALA A 160 -11.64 -1.65 3.59
CA ALA A 160 -12.82 -1.62 4.47
C ALA A 160 -13.31 -3.00 4.94
N GLY A 161 -12.79 -4.07 4.34
CA GLY A 161 -13.25 -5.44 4.55
C GLY A 161 -14.36 -5.87 3.59
N PRO A 162 -14.36 -7.16 3.17
CA PRO A 162 -15.30 -7.67 2.16
C PRO A 162 -16.75 -7.62 2.60
N GLY A 163 -17.02 -7.72 3.90
CA GLY A 163 -18.37 -7.65 4.44
C GLY A 163 -19.05 -6.30 4.19
N ARG A 164 -18.32 -5.20 4.43
CA ARG A 164 -18.82 -3.83 4.18
C ARG A 164 -19.07 -3.59 2.69
N VAL A 165 -18.16 -4.01 1.84
CA VAL A 165 -18.31 -3.84 0.39
C VAL A 165 -19.56 -4.59 -0.11
N ARG A 166 -19.80 -5.83 0.33
CA ARG A 166 -21.04 -6.54 0.01
C ARG A 166 -22.30 -5.83 0.51
N GLN A 167 -22.23 -5.19 1.66
CA GLN A 167 -23.33 -4.37 2.16
C GLN A 167 -23.56 -3.14 1.29
N TRP A 168 -22.52 -2.45 0.86
CA TRP A 168 -22.61 -1.26 0.00
C TRP A 168 -23.07 -1.57 -1.43
N LEU A 169 -22.90 -2.81 -1.88
CA LEU A 169 -23.41 -3.26 -3.17
C LEU A 169 -24.92 -3.55 -3.19
N ARG A 170 -25.54 -3.73 -2.02
CA ARG A 170 -26.99 -4.01 -1.97
C ARG A 170 -27.78 -2.83 -2.52
N GLY A 171 -28.52 -3.08 -3.60
CA GLY A 171 -29.30 -2.05 -4.29
C GLY A 171 -28.49 -1.10 -5.17
N ALA A 172 -27.19 -1.35 -5.37
CA ALA A 172 -26.31 -0.55 -6.19
C ALA A 172 -25.90 -1.26 -7.52
N ASP A 173 -26.52 -2.40 -7.82
CA ASP A 173 -26.17 -3.22 -9.00
C ASP A 173 -26.36 -2.51 -10.35
N HIS A 174 -27.13 -1.42 -10.36
CA HIS A 174 -27.38 -0.58 -11.54
C HIS A 174 -26.34 0.52 -11.74
N LEU A 175 -25.43 0.74 -10.79
CA LEU A 175 -24.42 1.80 -10.86
C LEU A 175 -23.20 1.33 -11.65
N SER A 176 -22.66 2.22 -12.50
CA SER A 176 -21.31 2.04 -13.03
C SER A 176 -20.28 2.17 -11.89
N TYR A 177 -19.10 1.56 -12.04
CA TYR A 177 -18.12 1.54 -10.95
C TYR A 177 -17.55 2.90 -10.60
N ASP A 178 -17.45 3.83 -11.54
CA ASP A 178 -17.07 5.23 -11.29
C ASP A 178 -18.09 5.91 -10.37
N VAL A 179 -19.39 5.78 -10.65
CA VAL A 179 -20.47 6.29 -9.81
C VAL A 179 -20.50 5.56 -8.46
N TRP A 180 -20.29 4.23 -8.45
CA TRP A 180 -20.24 3.47 -7.20
C TRP A 180 -19.13 3.92 -6.27
N ILE A 181 -17.92 4.22 -6.81
CA ILE A 181 -16.78 4.75 -6.02
C ILE A 181 -17.19 6.03 -5.28
N GLU A 182 -17.83 6.97 -5.99
CA GLU A 182 -18.27 8.25 -5.39
C GLU A 182 -19.32 8.06 -4.30
N ASN A 183 -20.08 6.96 -4.34
CA ASN A 183 -21.08 6.60 -3.35
C ASN A 183 -20.57 5.72 -2.19
N ILE A 184 -19.26 5.40 -2.15
CA ILE A 184 -18.68 4.71 -0.99
C ILE A 184 -18.89 5.56 0.27
N PRO A 185 -19.57 5.04 1.32
CA PRO A 185 -19.94 5.83 2.50
C PRO A 185 -18.74 6.33 3.32
N PHE A 186 -17.60 5.64 3.24
CA PHE A 186 -16.39 5.97 3.97
C PHE A 186 -15.43 6.78 3.08
N ASP A 187 -15.20 8.04 3.44
CA ASP A 187 -14.30 8.94 2.70
C ASP A 187 -12.90 8.37 2.58
N GLU A 188 -12.38 7.73 3.64
CA GLU A 188 -11.09 7.04 3.63
C GLU A 188 -11.05 5.95 2.56
N THR A 189 -12.08 5.09 2.50
CA THR A 189 -12.11 3.99 1.53
C THR A 189 -12.31 4.50 0.10
N ARG A 190 -13.14 5.53 -0.09
CA ARG A 190 -13.32 6.19 -1.39
C ARG A 190 -11.99 6.71 -1.92
N GLN A 191 -11.28 7.51 -1.13
CA GLN A 191 -9.97 8.03 -1.49
C GLN A 191 -8.94 6.92 -1.70
N TYR A 192 -9.00 5.86 -0.88
CA TYR A 192 -8.14 4.69 -1.04
C TYR A 192 -8.31 4.05 -2.42
N VAL A 193 -9.54 3.79 -2.83
CA VAL A 193 -9.84 3.17 -4.14
C VAL A 193 -9.36 4.06 -5.28
N GLN A 194 -9.67 5.35 -5.24
CA GLN A 194 -9.22 6.32 -6.25
C GLN A 194 -7.69 6.34 -6.37
N ASN A 195 -6.99 6.36 -5.25
CA ASN A 195 -5.52 6.35 -5.22
C ASN A 195 -4.95 5.04 -5.77
N VAL A 196 -5.45 3.88 -5.33
CA VAL A 196 -4.95 2.57 -5.78
C VAL A 196 -5.14 2.40 -7.28
N LEU A 197 -6.30 2.79 -7.82
CA LEU A 197 -6.55 2.71 -9.26
C LEU A 197 -5.61 3.65 -10.05
N SER A 198 -5.46 4.89 -9.61
CA SER A 198 -4.55 5.85 -10.23
C SER A 198 -3.09 5.39 -10.17
N TYR A 199 -2.64 4.89 -9.02
CA TYR A 199 -1.28 4.38 -8.85
C TYR A 199 -1.04 3.13 -9.71
N SER A 200 -2.07 2.27 -9.84
CA SER A 200 -1.96 1.09 -10.71
C SER A 200 -1.73 1.45 -12.18
N VAL A 201 -2.27 2.58 -12.64
CA VAL A 201 -1.98 3.10 -14.00
C VAL A 201 -0.54 3.60 -14.10
N ILE A 202 -0.04 4.29 -13.07
CA ILE A 202 1.34 4.82 -13.06
C ILE A 202 2.38 3.69 -13.03
N TYR A 203 2.10 2.59 -12.33
CA TYR A 203 2.99 1.42 -12.25
C TYR A 203 2.84 0.44 -13.45
N GLY A 204 1.86 0.64 -14.33
CA GLY A 204 1.61 -0.22 -15.51
C GLY A 204 2.41 0.19 -16.70
#